data_9d288ba7787e528ce92be309262d9b07
#
_entry.id   9d288ba7787e528ce92be309262d9b07
#
_cell.length_a   1.000
_cell.length_b   1.000
_cell.length_c   1.000
_cell.angle_alpha   90.00
_cell.angle_beta   90.00
_cell.angle_gamma   90.00
#
_symmetry.space_group_name_H-M   'P 1'
#
loop_
_entity.id
_entity.type
_entity.pdbx_description
1 polymer ?
#
loop_
_entity_poly.entity_id
_entity_poly.type
_entity_poly.pdbx_seq_one_letter_code
_entity_poly.pdbx_strand_id
1 'polypeptide(L)'
;MDCNVIFRGYVINASCELIPKIRISPFSIRQMYFAYPELKEREAGELREYLKKNFNSYAFLPKGRTAISVALDHYDLKKDDVVTILTTSGNFYISSCVTKEIEKKCKWSREVTDSTKVIFINHEFGYAYTEIEKIRKYNLPVIEDCAHTFFTKSPYIGEVGDFVIYSLPKAFPMQLGAILSSRKFDLGKVKVS
;
A
#
# COMPACT_ATOMS: atom_id res chain seq x y z
N MET A 1 -0.60 -38.53 -12.62
CA MET A 1 -1.34 -38.63 -11.35
C MET A 1 -1.73 -37.23 -10.95
N ASP A 2 -3.01 -36.92 -11.10
CA ASP A 2 -3.52 -35.61 -10.72
C ASP A 2 -3.64 -35.57 -9.19
N CYS A 3 -2.70 -34.90 -8.54
CA CYS A 3 -2.79 -34.63 -7.11
C CYS A 3 -3.75 -33.46 -6.87
N ASN A 4 -5.03 -33.78 -6.79
CA ASN A 4 -6.02 -32.82 -6.30
C ASN A 4 -6.00 -32.81 -4.77
N VAL A 5 -5.62 -31.70 -4.18
CA VAL A 5 -5.76 -31.48 -2.74
C VAL A 5 -7.09 -30.79 -2.48
N ILE A 6 -7.97 -31.46 -1.75
CA ILE A 6 -9.25 -30.88 -1.32
C ILE A 6 -9.06 -30.30 0.07
N PHE A 7 -9.20 -29.00 0.20
CA PHE A 7 -9.17 -28.32 1.48
C PHE A 7 -10.48 -27.55 1.69
N ARG A 8 -11.26 -27.96 2.69
CA ARG A 8 -12.56 -27.36 3.05
C ARG A 8 -13.51 -27.15 1.86
N GLY A 9 -13.57 -28.10 0.94
CA GLY A 9 -14.43 -28.03 -0.25
C GLY A 9 -13.84 -27.29 -1.45
N TYR A 10 -12.58 -26.87 -1.37
CA TYR A 10 -11.85 -26.28 -2.49
C TYR A 10 -10.89 -27.31 -3.08
N VAL A 11 -10.90 -27.44 -4.40
CA VAL A 11 -9.94 -28.28 -5.11
C VAL A 11 -8.73 -27.43 -5.49
N ILE A 12 -7.57 -27.77 -4.92
CA ILE A 12 -6.30 -27.15 -5.31
C ILE A 12 -5.60 -28.17 -6.23
N ASN A 13 -5.51 -27.83 -7.52
CA ASN A 13 -4.76 -28.63 -8.47
C ASN A 13 -3.44 -27.93 -8.78
N ALA A 14 -2.36 -28.46 -8.20
CA ALA A 14 -1.02 -27.91 -8.37
C ALA A 14 -0.38 -28.24 -9.72
N SER A 15 -0.95 -29.20 -10.49
CA SER A 15 -0.43 -29.63 -11.80
C SER A 15 -1.05 -28.85 -12.97
N CYS A 16 -2.04 -28.02 -12.73
CA CYS A 16 -2.61 -27.17 -13.76
C CYS A 16 -1.73 -25.95 -14.00
N GLU A 17 -1.18 -25.83 -15.19
CA GLU A 17 -0.52 -24.61 -15.70
C GLU A 17 -1.48 -23.41 -15.81
N LEU A 18 -2.74 -23.65 -15.55
CA LEU A 18 -3.73 -22.60 -15.38
C LEU A 18 -3.39 -21.85 -14.11
N ILE A 19 -2.80 -20.69 -14.25
CA ILE A 19 -2.79 -19.67 -13.22
C ILE A 19 -4.18 -19.69 -12.57
N PRO A 20 -4.28 -19.99 -11.29
CA PRO A 20 -5.58 -20.14 -10.65
C PRO A 20 -6.39 -18.88 -10.90
N LYS A 21 -7.41 -18.99 -11.71
CA LYS A 21 -8.44 -17.97 -11.88
C LYS A 21 -9.24 -17.78 -10.60
N ILE A 22 -8.98 -18.61 -9.62
CA ILE A 22 -9.61 -18.59 -8.31
C ILE A 22 -8.71 -17.76 -7.39
N ARG A 23 -9.10 -16.56 -7.09
CA ARG A 23 -8.56 -15.86 -5.93
C ARG A 23 -8.95 -16.66 -4.69
N ILE A 24 -7.98 -17.15 -3.94
CA ILE A 24 -8.22 -17.62 -2.59
C ILE A 24 -8.55 -16.37 -1.76
N SER A 25 -9.81 -16.04 -1.68
CA SER A 25 -10.30 -15.01 -0.78
C SER A 25 -10.95 -15.71 0.41
N PRO A 26 -10.71 -15.29 1.65
CA PRO A 26 -11.45 -15.81 2.81
C PRO A 26 -12.95 -15.47 2.75
N PHE A 27 -13.35 -14.64 1.80
CA PHE A 27 -14.72 -14.20 1.60
C PHE A 27 -15.35 -14.88 0.39
N SER A 28 -16.58 -15.31 0.53
CA SER A 28 -17.33 -15.89 -0.57
C SER A 28 -17.60 -14.82 -1.64
N ILE A 29 -17.69 -15.24 -2.90
CA ILE A 29 -18.10 -14.34 -4.01
C ILE A 29 -19.42 -13.63 -3.67
N ARG A 30 -20.33 -14.32 -2.98
CA ARG A 30 -21.60 -13.76 -2.53
C ARG A 30 -21.40 -12.61 -1.54
N GLN A 31 -20.51 -12.75 -0.56
CA GLN A 31 -20.17 -11.67 0.38
C GLN A 31 -19.52 -10.49 -0.32
N MET A 32 -18.76 -10.74 -1.38
CA MET A 32 -18.11 -9.69 -2.18
C MET A 32 -19.11 -8.92 -3.06
N TYR A 33 -20.13 -9.59 -3.58
CA TYR A 33 -21.19 -8.93 -4.39
C TYR A 33 -22.22 -8.18 -3.53
N PHE A 34 -22.55 -8.68 -2.35
CA PHE A 34 -23.58 -8.09 -1.49
C PHE A 34 -23.05 -7.04 -0.51
N ALA A 35 -21.74 -6.91 -0.35
CA ALA A 35 -21.17 -5.80 0.42
C ALA A 35 -21.30 -4.43 -0.29
N TYR A 36 -21.71 -4.41 -1.55
CA TYR A 36 -21.69 -3.20 -2.37
C TYR A 36 -22.94 -2.30 -2.31
N PRO A 37 -24.18 -2.78 -2.09
CA PRO A 37 -25.33 -1.87 -2.21
C PRO A 37 -25.79 -1.20 -0.92
N GLU A 38 -25.31 -1.61 0.25
CA GLU A 38 -25.93 -1.18 1.50
C GLU A 38 -24.95 -0.79 2.62
N LEU A 39 -23.81 -0.20 2.30
CA LEU A 39 -23.13 0.60 3.30
C LEU A 39 -24.04 1.80 3.61
N LYS A 40 -24.87 1.59 4.62
CA LYS A 40 -25.72 2.68 5.14
C LYS A 40 -24.80 3.84 5.47
N GLU A 41 -25.22 5.03 5.15
CA GLU A 41 -24.52 6.31 5.35
C GLU A 41 -23.89 6.44 6.75
N ARG A 42 -24.48 5.76 7.72
CA ARG A 42 -24.04 5.68 9.12
C ARG A 42 -22.70 4.96 9.29
N GLU A 43 -22.48 3.83 8.61
CA GLU A 43 -21.22 3.05 8.71
C GLU A 43 -20.07 3.78 8.00
N ALA A 44 -20.37 4.49 6.91
CA ALA A 44 -19.42 5.39 6.27
C ALA A 44 -19.05 6.58 7.17
N GLY A 45 -19.94 7.01 8.05
CA GLY A 45 -19.71 8.05 9.04
C GLY A 45 -18.59 7.69 10.03
N GLU A 46 -18.66 6.51 10.63
CA GLU A 46 -17.67 6.06 11.61
C GLU A 46 -16.27 5.95 11.02
N LEU A 47 -16.14 5.42 9.80
CA LEU A 47 -14.86 5.40 9.10
C LEU A 47 -14.34 6.80 8.81
N ARG A 48 -15.20 7.70 8.37
CA ARG A 48 -14.82 9.11 8.13
C ARG A 48 -14.36 9.81 9.40
N GLU A 49 -15.04 9.60 10.50
CA GLU A 49 -14.64 10.16 11.81
C GLU A 49 -13.30 9.60 12.26
N TYR A 50 -13.09 8.29 12.12
CA TYR A 50 -11.80 7.65 12.38
C TYR A 50 -10.69 8.30 11.54
N LEU A 51 -10.92 8.46 10.23
CA LEU A 51 -9.93 9.02 9.32
C LEU A 51 -9.63 10.50 9.63
N LYS A 52 -10.64 11.31 9.89
CA LYS A 52 -10.46 12.70 10.29
C LYS A 52 -9.66 12.84 11.59
N LYS A 53 -9.88 11.93 12.53
CA LYS A 53 -9.16 11.93 13.81
C LYS A 53 -7.69 11.56 13.65
N ASN A 54 -7.36 10.67 12.72
CA ASN A 54 -6.03 10.07 12.61
C ASN A 54 -5.19 10.63 11.45
N PHE A 55 -5.80 11.34 10.51
CA PHE A 55 -5.13 11.88 9.33
C PHE A 55 -5.49 13.36 9.10
N ASN A 56 -4.50 14.20 8.94
CA ASN A 56 -4.71 15.64 8.68
C ASN A 56 -5.37 15.88 7.32
N SER A 57 -4.90 15.18 6.30
CA SER A 57 -5.48 15.17 4.96
C SER A 57 -5.43 13.76 4.40
N TYR A 58 -6.49 13.35 3.71
CA TYR A 58 -6.55 12.03 3.08
C TYR A 58 -7.42 12.02 1.84
N ALA A 59 -7.13 11.07 0.94
CA ALA A 59 -7.93 10.76 -0.23
C ALA A 59 -8.19 9.26 -0.32
N PHE A 60 -9.42 8.90 -0.72
CA PHE A 60 -9.74 7.53 -1.11
C PHE A 60 -9.37 7.31 -2.56
N LEU A 61 -8.68 6.21 -2.83
CA LEU A 61 -8.20 5.84 -4.15
C LEU A 61 -8.60 4.39 -4.47
N PRO A 62 -8.73 4.04 -5.76
CA PRO A 62 -9.18 2.69 -6.13
C PRO A 62 -8.23 1.58 -5.69
N LYS A 63 -6.92 1.83 -5.68
CA LYS A 63 -5.89 0.83 -5.42
C LYS A 63 -4.66 1.45 -4.77
N GLY A 64 -3.88 0.66 -4.02
CA GLY A 64 -2.59 1.08 -3.46
C GLY A 64 -1.61 1.57 -4.53
N ARG A 65 -1.59 0.96 -5.72
CA ARG A 65 -0.77 1.45 -6.84
C ARG A 65 -1.11 2.88 -7.26
N THR A 66 -2.39 3.21 -7.31
CA THR A 66 -2.82 4.58 -7.60
C THR A 66 -2.33 5.53 -6.52
N ALA A 67 -2.36 5.11 -5.25
CA ALA A 67 -1.84 5.92 -4.15
C ALA A 67 -0.32 6.15 -4.27
N ILE A 68 0.45 5.11 -4.66
CA ILE A 68 1.88 5.24 -4.93
C ILE A 68 2.12 6.25 -6.07
N SER A 69 1.40 6.09 -7.19
CA SER A 69 1.55 7.00 -8.34
C SER A 69 1.27 8.45 -7.95
N VAL A 70 0.14 8.70 -7.26
CA VAL A 70 -0.24 10.04 -6.81
C VAL A 70 0.79 10.64 -5.85
N ALA A 71 1.32 9.86 -4.90
CA ALA A 71 2.36 10.33 -4.00
C ALA A 71 3.65 10.70 -4.76
N LEU A 72 4.07 9.88 -5.72
CA LEU A 72 5.26 10.13 -6.53
C LEU A 72 5.10 11.34 -7.46
N ASP A 73 3.87 11.64 -7.92
CA ASP A 73 3.59 12.81 -8.77
C ASP A 73 3.91 14.15 -8.10
N HIS A 74 3.93 14.18 -6.76
CA HIS A 74 4.25 15.39 -6.00
C HIS A 74 5.74 15.79 -6.05
N TYR A 75 6.62 14.91 -6.49
CA TYR A 75 8.06 15.14 -6.39
C TYR A 75 8.75 15.49 -7.71
N ASP A 76 8.00 15.68 -8.81
CA ASP A 76 8.51 16.03 -10.14
C ASP A 76 9.77 15.22 -10.54
N LEU A 77 9.72 13.90 -10.33
CA LEU A 77 10.86 13.00 -10.53
C LEU A 77 11.27 12.92 -12.01
N LYS A 78 12.56 12.97 -12.26
CA LYS A 78 13.17 12.80 -13.57
C LYS A 78 13.62 11.36 -13.77
N LYS A 79 13.86 10.94 -15.02
CA LYS A 79 14.23 9.55 -15.36
C LYS A 79 15.50 9.05 -14.67
N ASP A 80 16.42 9.94 -14.37
CA ASP A 80 17.69 9.60 -13.71
C ASP A 80 17.66 9.74 -12.18
N ASP A 81 16.58 10.29 -11.63
CA ASP A 81 16.38 10.32 -10.19
C ASP A 81 16.17 8.90 -9.65
N VAL A 82 16.42 8.74 -8.37
CA VAL A 82 16.31 7.45 -7.68
C VAL A 82 15.32 7.55 -6.53
N VAL A 83 14.40 6.61 -6.46
CA VAL A 83 13.61 6.31 -5.26
C VAL A 83 14.28 5.17 -4.52
N THR A 84 14.73 5.40 -3.30
CA THR A 84 15.32 4.33 -2.48
C THR A 84 14.26 3.59 -1.70
N ILE A 85 14.16 2.28 -1.91
CA ILE A 85 13.17 1.42 -1.26
C ILE A 85 13.82 0.72 -0.07
N LEU A 86 13.34 1.02 1.12
CA LEU A 86 13.73 0.38 2.37
C LEU A 86 12.59 -0.51 2.87
N THR A 87 12.93 -1.67 3.40
CA THR A 87 11.94 -2.66 3.85
C THR A 87 12.25 -3.09 5.27
N THR A 88 11.22 -3.49 6.03
CA THR A 88 11.38 -3.92 7.43
C THR A 88 12.42 -5.03 7.59
N SER A 89 12.40 -6.02 6.71
CA SER A 89 13.29 -7.18 6.78
C SER A 89 14.65 -6.96 6.12
N GLY A 90 14.82 -5.90 5.33
CA GLY A 90 16.02 -5.68 4.52
C GLY A 90 16.23 -6.72 3.40
N ASN A 91 15.26 -7.63 3.18
CA ASN A 91 15.38 -8.67 2.16
C ASN A 91 15.27 -8.10 0.72
N PHE A 92 15.62 -8.94 -0.27
CA PHE A 92 15.59 -8.53 -1.68
C PHE A 92 14.19 -8.48 -2.29
N TYR A 93 13.19 -9.07 -1.65
CA TYR A 93 11.85 -9.10 -2.18
C TYR A 93 11.18 -7.75 -2.04
N ILE A 94 10.72 -7.21 -3.16
CA ILE A 94 9.85 -6.04 -3.21
C ILE A 94 8.66 -6.38 -4.11
N SER A 95 7.48 -6.03 -3.66
CA SER A 95 6.29 -6.20 -4.48
C SER A 95 6.41 -5.46 -5.81
N SER A 96 6.16 -6.17 -6.91
CA SER A 96 6.13 -5.56 -8.25
C SER A 96 5.10 -4.43 -8.38
N CYS A 97 4.16 -4.33 -7.43
CA CYS A 97 3.23 -3.20 -7.37
C CYS A 97 3.96 -1.88 -7.03
N VAL A 98 5.02 -1.95 -6.24
CA VAL A 98 5.85 -0.79 -5.86
C VAL A 98 6.83 -0.45 -6.98
N THR A 99 7.67 -1.43 -7.38
CA THR A 99 8.74 -1.18 -8.35
C THR A 99 8.19 -0.70 -9.69
N LYS A 100 7.12 -1.31 -10.21
CA LYS A 100 6.50 -0.91 -11.47
C LYS A 100 5.91 0.50 -11.46
N GLU A 101 5.39 0.96 -10.33
CA GLU A 101 4.88 2.34 -10.26
C GLU A 101 6.06 3.34 -10.24
N ILE A 102 7.14 3.03 -9.54
CA ILE A 102 8.35 3.86 -9.54
C ILE A 102 9.00 3.89 -10.93
N GLU A 103 9.16 2.74 -11.58
CA GLU A 103 9.78 2.58 -12.90
C GLU A 103 9.10 3.38 -14.02
N LYS A 104 7.81 3.69 -13.86
CA LYS A 104 7.11 4.60 -14.78
C LYS A 104 7.70 6.02 -14.78
N LYS A 105 8.32 6.43 -13.69
CA LYS A 105 8.78 7.81 -13.46
C LYS A 105 10.29 7.92 -13.44
N CYS A 106 10.98 7.05 -12.71
CA CYS A 106 12.41 7.15 -12.43
C CYS A 106 13.02 5.77 -12.15
N LYS A 107 14.26 5.73 -11.70
CA LYS A 107 14.97 4.54 -11.22
C LYS A 107 14.63 4.26 -9.76
N TRP A 108 14.96 3.06 -9.30
CA TRP A 108 14.92 2.72 -7.88
C TRP A 108 16.19 1.99 -7.43
N SER A 109 16.48 2.06 -6.15
CA SER A 109 17.62 1.42 -5.49
C SER A 109 17.22 0.86 -4.14
N ARG A 110 18.04 -0.02 -3.57
CA ARG A 110 17.96 -0.50 -2.18
C ARG A 110 18.84 0.32 -1.24
N GLU A 111 19.71 1.12 -1.79
CA GLU A 111 20.66 1.93 -1.05
C GLU A 111 20.46 3.41 -1.35
N VAL A 112 20.66 4.25 -0.33
CA VAL A 112 20.62 5.70 -0.51
C VAL A 112 21.90 6.13 -1.22
N THR A 113 21.73 6.88 -2.30
CA THR A 113 22.81 7.43 -3.13
C THR A 113 22.62 8.94 -3.29
N ASP A 114 23.60 9.62 -3.88
CA ASP A 114 23.50 11.07 -4.17
C ASP A 114 22.36 11.40 -5.14
N SER A 115 21.94 10.43 -5.96
CA SER A 115 20.81 10.56 -6.87
C SER A 115 19.45 10.28 -6.20
N THR A 116 19.43 9.88 -4.93
CA THR A 116 18.17 9.60 -4.21
C THR A 116 17.38 10.89 -3.99
N LYS A 117 16.13 10.90 -4.44
CA LYS A 117 15.21 12.04 -4.29
C LYS A 117 14.08 11.75 -3.31
N VAL A 118 13.69 10.50 -3.16
CA VAL A 118 12.62 10.08 -2.28
C VAL A 118 13.02 8.76 -1.62
N ILE A 119 12.73 8.62 -0.35
CA ILE A 119 12.82 7.35 0.37
C ILE A 119 11.43 6.74 0.45
N PHE A 120 11.31 5.49 0.02
CA PHE A 120 10.08 4.71 0.09
C PHE A 120 10.25 3.61 1.13
N ILE A 121 9.52 3.71 2.23
CA ILE A 121 9.58 2.73 3.32
C ILE A 121 8.44 1.74 3.12
N ASN A 122 8.75 0.46 3.01
CA ASN A 122 7.77 -0.61 2.97
C ASN A 122 7.73 -1.35 4.31
N HIS A 123 6.65 -1.14 5.06
CA HIS A 123 6.36 -1.87 6.29
C HIS A 123 5.77 -3.24 5.94
N GLU A 124 6.54 -4.31 6.20
CA GLU A 124 6.21 -5.64 5.70
C GLU A 124 5.45 -6.48 6.73
N PHE A 125 4.38 -7.16 6.27
CA PHE A 125 3.69 -8.24 7.00
C PHE A 125 3.27 -7.89 8.44
N GLY A 126 2.91 -6.67 8.71
CA GLY A 126 2.52 -6.20 10.04
C GLY A 126 3.66 -5.66 10.89
N TYR A 127 4.90 -5.68 10.41
CA TYR A 127 6.08 -5.19 11.13
C TYR A 127 6.51 -3.81 10.65
N ALA A 128 6.79 -2.93 11.61
CA ALA A 128 7.29 -1.58 11.32
C ALA A 128 8.77 -1.61 10.90
N TYR A 129 9.15 -0.76 9.97
CA TYR A 129 10.54 -0.37 9.78
C TYR A 129 10.96 0.54 10.95
N THR A 130 12.03 0.20 11.65
CA THR A 130 12.38 0.86 12.93
C THR A 130 13.56 1.81 12.85
N GLU A 131 14.33 1.81 11.74
CA GLU A 131 15.52 2.65 11.62
C GLU A 131 15.21 4.11 11.22
N ILE A 132 14.15 4.68 11.81
CA ILE A 132 13.61 6.00 11.46
C ILE A 132 14.63 7.12 11.66
N GLU A 133 15.48 7.02 12.70
CA GLU A 133 16.51 8.03 12.94
C GLU A 133 17.58 8.09 11.84
N LYS A 134 17.83 6.96 11.15
CA LYS A 134 18.69 6.95 9.96
C LYS A 134 18.02 7.70 8.81
N ILE A 135 16.70 7.50 8.63
CA ILE A 135 15.93 8.17 7.57
C ILE A 135 15.97 9.69 7.75
N ARG A 136 15.73 10.16 8.97
CA ARG A 136 15.72 11.60 9.29
C ARG A 136 17.03 12.30 8.93
N LYS A 137 18.17 11.61 9.08
CA LYS A 137 19.50 12.16 8.75
C LYS A 137 19.69 12.51 7.27
N TYR A 138 18.97 11.84 6.37
CA TYR A 138 19.06 12.12 4.93
C TYR A 138 18.34 13.39 4.53
N ASN A 139 17.39 13.89 5.35
CA ASN A 139 16.58 15.07 5.05
C ASN A 139 15.91 15.00 3.67
N LEU A 140 15.48 13.81 3.26
CA LEU A 140 14.81 13.54 2.01
C LEU A 140 13.30 13.32 2.24
N PRO A 141 12.46 13.60 1.23
CA PRO A 141 11.06 13.24 1.26
C PRO A 141 10.85 11.75 1.50
N VAL A 142 9.80 11.40 2.24
CA VAL A 142 9.51 10.01 2.61
C VAL A 142 8.08 9.62 2.22
N ILE A 143 7.91 8.46 1.63
CA ILE A 143 6.63 7.78 1.43
C ILE A 143 6.64 6.51 2.28
N GLU A 144 5.62 6.31 3.12
CA GLU A 144 5.44 5.08 3.89
C GLU A 144 4.36 4.20 3.26
N ASP A 145 4.72 2.98 2.87
CA ASP A 145 3.76 1.94 2.46
C ASP A 145 3.33 1.11 3.66
N CYS A 146 2.17 1.44 4.19
CA CYS A 146 1.50 0.79 5.30
C CYS A 146 0.43 -0.21 4.82
N ALA A 147 0.56 -0.74 3.60
CA ALA A 147 -0.44 -1.64 3.04
C ALA A 147 -0.68 -2.91 3.89
N HIS A 148 0.31 -3.37 4.64
CA HIS A 148 0.23 -4.54 5.50
C HIS A 148 0.13 -4.22 7.01
N THR A 149 0.07 -2.94 7.38
CA THR A 149 0.19 -2.50 8.78
C THR A 149 -0.98 -1.65 9.26
N PHE A 150 -2.15 -1.76 8.61
CA PHE A 150 -3.33 -0.94 8.96
C PHE A 150 -3.71 -1.03 10.43
N PHE A 151 -3.60 -2.22 11.04
CA PHE A 151 -3.93 -2.47 12.44
C PHE A 151 -2.72 -2.50 13.37
N THR A 152 -1.51 -2.35 12.83
CA THR A 152 -0.30 -2.40 13.64
C THR A 152 -0.16 -1.13 14.46
N LYS A 153 -0.08 -1.28 15.77
CA LYS A 153 0.21 -0.18 16.68
C LYS A 153 1.71 -0.10 16.91
N SER A 154 2.33 0.92 16.38
CA SER A 154 3.76 1.16 16.51
C SER A 154 4.05 2.66 16.42
N PRO A 155 4.99 3.20 17.21
CA PRO A 155 5.40 4.59 17.10
C PRO A 155 6.22 4.88 15.82
N TYR A 156 6.47 3.86 15.00
CA TYR A 156 7.27 3.98 13.77
C TYR A 156 6.43 3.93 12.50
N ILE A 157 5.10 3.80 12.60
CA ILE A 157 4.20 3.71 11.45
C ILE A 157 3.46 5.02 11.25
N GLY A 158 3.57 5.59 10.07
CA GLY A 158 2.95 6.86 9.70
C GLY A 158 3.62 8.08 10.36
N GLU A 159 4.85 7.95 10.86
CA GLU A 159 5.50 8.99 11.67
C GLU A 159 6.47 9.88 10.90
N VAL A 160 7.03 9.41 9.82
CA VAL A 160 8.05 10.16 9.04
C VAL A 160 7.62 10.46 7.62
N GLY A 161 6.60 9.78 7.12
CA GLY A 161 6.14 9.94 5.74
C GLY A 161 5.50 11.31 5.49
N ASP A 162 5.94 11.98 4.44
CA ASP A 162 5.15 13.06 3.83
C ASP A 162 3.82 12.51 3.31
N PHE A 163 3.86 11.25 2.82
CA PHE A 163 2.71 10.46 2.43
C PHE A 163 2.71 9.10 3.12
N VAL A 164 1.52 8.65 3.49
CA VAL A 164 1.29 7.31 4.07
C VAL A 164 0.20 6.62 3.27
N ILE A 165 0.47 5.38 2.86
CA ILE A 165 -0.38 4.59 1.96
C ILE A 165 -0.93 3.37 2.69
N TYR A 166 -2.25 3.17 2.64
CA TYR A 166 -2.91 1.98 3.13
C TYR A 166 -3.67 1.29 2.00
N SER A 167 -3.59 -0.04 1.94
CA SER A 167 -4.34 -0.87 0.98
C SER A 167 -5.47 -1.58 1.70
N LEU A 168 -6.70 -1.12 1.51
CA LEU A 168 -7.86 -1.63 2.22
C LEU A 168 -8.15 -3.12 1.96
N PRO A 169 -7.97 -3.66 0.72
CA PRO A 169 -8.18 -5.09 0.47
C PRO A 169 -7.24 -6.03 1.23
N LYS A 170 -6.16 -5.53 1.82
CA LYS A 170 -5.25 -6.33 2.64
C LYS A 170 -5.70 -6.41 4.10
N ALA A 171 -6.49 -5.45 4.55
CA ALA A 171 -6.98 -5.35 5.92
C ALA A 171 -8.48 -5.71 6.04
N PHE A 172 -9.26 -5.51 4.97
CA PHE A 172 -10.71 -5.64 4.97
C PHE A 172 -11.21 -6.52 3.83
N PRO A 173 -12.41 -7.12 3.95
CA PRO A 173 -13.01 -7.99 2.94
C PRO A 173 -13.57 -7.21 1.73
N MET A 174 -12.75 -6.42 1.11
CA MET A 174 -13.12 -5.61 -0.06
C MET A 174 -12.13 -5.82 -1.20
N GLN A 175 -12.56 -5.61 -2.43
CA GLN A 175 -11.73 -5.85 -3.62
C GLN A 175 -10.87 -4.66 -4.02
N LEU A 176 -11.34 -3.49 -3.74
CA LEU A 176 -10.74 -2.21 -4.13
C LEU A 176 -10.66 -1.29 -2.92
N GLY A 177 -9.80 -0.31 -3.02
CA GLY A 177 -9.69 0.74 -2.04
C GLY A 177 -8.28 0.90 -1.51
N ALA A 178 -7.87 2.14 -1.42
CA ALA A 178 -6.68 2.58 -0.74
C ALA A 178 -6.94 3.92 -0.08
N ILE A 179 -6.18 4.22 0.95
CA ILE A 179 -6.12 5.54 1.56
C ILE A 179 -4.71 6.07 1.30
N LEU A 180 -4.64 7.24 0.71
CA LEU A 180 -3.45 8.06 0.71
C LEU A 180 -3.67 9.16 1.74
N SER A 181 -2.80 9.27 2.73
CA SER A 181 -2.84 10.37 3.69
C SER A 181 -1.56 11.19 3.62
N SER A 182 -1.64 12.45 4.02
CA SER A 182 -0.51 13.34 4.13
C SER A 182 -0.65 14.26 5.33
N ARG A 183 0.48 14.52 5.98
CA ARG A 183 0.59 15.56 7.01
C ARG A 183 1.03 16.91 6.43
N LYS A 184 1.58 16.89 5.22
CA LYS A 184 2.23 18.04 4.58
C LYS A 184 1.44 18.63 3.43
N PHE A 185 0.71 17.78 2.69
CA PHE A 185 0.01 18.16 1.48
C PHE A 185 -1.52 18.05 1.63
N ASP A 186 -2.23 19.00 1.04
CA ASP A 186 -3.69 18.91 0.94
C ASP A 186 -4.10 17.95 -0.18
N LEU A 187 -4.76 16.85 0.18
CA LEU A 187 -5.23 15.82 -0.74
C LEU A 187 -6.70 16.00 -1.16
N GLY A 188 -7.38 17.05 -0.69
CA GLY A 188 -8.80 17.29 -0.99
C GLY A 188 -9.10 17.53 -2.47
N LYS A 189 -8.07 17.78 -3.30
CA LYS A 189 -8.19 18.03 -4.74
C LYS A 189 -7.66 16.91 -5.62
N VAL A 190 -7.27 15.76 -5.04
CA VAL A 190 -6.76 14.62 -5.81
C VAL A 190 -7.88 14.08 -6.70
N LYS A 191 -7.77 14.33 -8.01
CA LYS A 191 -8.63 13.71 -9.01
C LYS A 191 -7.97 12.43 -9.48
N VAL A 192 -8.71 11.33 -9.40
CA VAL A 192 -8.29 10.05 -10.00
C VAL A 192 -8.73 10.10 -11.46
N SER A 193 -7.77 10.15 -12.37
CA SER A 193 -8.01 10.00 -13.81
C SER A 193 -8.13 8.52 -14.19
#